data_917c2af79f829a7a743662265dc2d23c
#
_entry.id   917c2af79f829a7a743662265dc2d23c
#
_cell.length_a   1.000
_cell.length_b   1.000
_cell.length_c   1.000
_cell.angle_alpha   90.00
_cell.angle_beta   90.00
_cell.angle_gamma   90.00
#
_symmetry.space_group_name_H-M   'P 1'
#
loop_
_entity.id
_entity.type
_entity.pdbx_description
1 polymer ?
#
loop_
_entity_poly.entity_id
_entity_poly.type
_entity_poly.pdbx_seq_one_letter_code
_entity_poly.pdbx_strand_id
1 'polypeptide(L)'
;SLRCMAPEGRIMPVGFASGTIPQLPANILLVKNLTVCGLNMGYYMGWSPDDVRYEYEDRMRDLMTMMFGWYESGQVKPVSGGVFPLERFQDAMAEVLGRQAQGRIALVMNEEAKRHSFA
;
A
#
# COMPACT_ATOMS: atom_id res chain seq x y z
N SER A 1 -16.03 -7.08 -7.04
CA SER A 1 -14.70 -7.78 -7.21
C SER A 1 -14.79 -9.29 -7.01
N LEU A 2 -15.49 -9.83 -6.00
CA LEU A 2 -15.59 -11.30 -5.81
C LEU A 2 -16.15 -12.06 -7.01
N ARG A 3 -17.10 -11.46 -7.74
CA ARG A 3 -17.68 -12.08 -8.94
C ARG A 3 -16.68 -12.24 -10.08
N CYS A 4 -15.68 -11.37 -10.16
CA CYS A 4 -14.64 -11.38 -11.20
C CYS A 4 -13.46 -12.28 -10.87
N MET A 5 -13.41 -12.86 -9.67
CA MET A 5 -12.32 -13.74 -9.27
C MET A 5 -12.46 -15.11 -9.93
N ALA A 6 -11.33 -15.68 -10.29
CA ALA A 6 -11.26 -17.09 -10.68
C ALA A 6 -11.60 -18.01 -9.50
N PRO A 7 -12.08 -19.24 -9.74
CA PRO A 7 -12.19 -20.25 -8.69
C PRO A 7 -10.86 -20.43 -7.94
N GLU A 8 -10.94 -20.73 -6.64
CA GLU A 8 -9.79 -20.90 -5.74
C GLU A 8 -8.94 -19.62 -5.56
N GLY A 9 -9.43 -18.48 -6.05
CA GLY A 9 -8.75 -17.20 -5.94
C GLY A 9 -8.65 -16.71 -4.49
N ARG A 10 -7.67 -15.84 -4.24
CA ARG A 10 -7.46 -15.20 -2.94
C ARG A 10 -7.68 -13.70 -3.04
N ILE A 11 -8.42 -13.13 -2.09
CA ILE A 11 -8.62 -11.68 -1.98
C ILE A 11 -8.15 -11.18 -0.62
N MET A 12 -7.48 -10.05 -0.61
CA MET A 12 -6.95 -9.42 0.59
C MET A 12 -7.48 -7.99 0.71
N PRO A 13 -8.32 -7.68 1.71
CA PRO A 13 -8.66 -6.30 2.03
C PRO A 13 -7.44 -5.57 2.59
N VAL A 14 -7.06 -4.44 1.97
CA VAL A 14 -5.92 -3.63 2.40
C VAL A 14 -6.33 -2.30 3.03
N GLY A 15 -7.61 -1.93 2.94
CA GLY A 15 -8.16 -0.71 3.53
C GLY A 15 -9.55 -0.38 3.02
N PHE A 16 -10.14 0.66 3.61
CA PHE A 16 -11.52 1.09 3.37
C PHE A 16 -11.60 2.59 3.04
N ALA A 17 -10.79 3.02 2.06
CA ALA A 17 -10.69 4.42 1.65
C ALA A 17 -12.03 5.01 1.12
N SER A 18 -12.99 4.16 0.76
CA SER A 18 -14.34 4.61 0.40
C SER A 18 -15.22 5.03 1.60
N GLY A 19 -14.74 4.81 2.83
CA GLY A 19 -15.50 5.06 4.05
C GLY A 19 -16.54 3.99 4.38
N THR A 20 -16.68 2.95 3.54
CA THR A 20 -17.64 1.86 3.74
C THR A 20 -16.93 0.52 3.83
N ILE A 21 -17.19 -0.22 4.90
CA ILE A 21 -16.68 -1.58 5.05
C ILE A 21 -17.53 -2.53 4.18
N PRO A 22 -16.93 -3.21 3.19
CA PRO A 22 -17.67 -4.09 2.29
C PRO A 22 -18.18 -5.33 3.01
N GLN A 23 -19.40 -5.75 2.71
CA GLN A 23 -19.91 -7.04 3.10
C GLN A 23 -19.51 -8.11 2.09
N LEU A 24 -19.05 -9.26 2.59
CA LEU A 24 -18.63 -10.37 1.75
C LEU A 24 -19.75 -11.43 1.71
N PRO A 25 -20.39 -11.66 0.56
CA PRO A 25 -21.43 -12.67 0.43
C PRO A 25 -20.81 -14.08 0.49
N ALA A 26 -21.07 -14.79 1.58
CA ALA A 26 -20.49 -16.11 1.87
C ALA A 26 -20.84 -17.18 0.81
N ASN A 27 -22.01 -17.05 0.17
CA ASN A 27 -22.42 -17.95 -0.91
C ASN A 27 -21.46 -17.89 -2.12
N ILE A 28 -20.93 -16.70 -2.44
CA ILE A 28 -19.95 -16.57 -3.54
C ILE A 28 -18.59 -17.18 -3.14
N LEU A 29 -18.20 -17.02 -1.87
CA LEU A 29 -16.99 -17.64 -1.35
C LEU A 29 -17.07 -19.16 -1.48
N LEU A 30 -18.21 -19.73 -1.04
CA LEU A 30 -18.45 -21.17 -1.09
C LEU A 30 -18.42 -21.73 -2.53
N VAL A 31 -19.20 -21.13 -3.42
CA VAL A 31 -19.36 -21.65 -4.80
C VAL A 31 -18.07 -21.59 -5.61
N LYS A 32 -17.19 -20.63 -5.31
CA LYS A 32 -15.92 -20.45 -6.02
C LYS A 32 -14.71 -20.94 -5.25
N ASN A 33 -14.86 -21.52 -4.08
CA ASN A 33 -13.77 -21.93 -3.19
C ASN A 33 -12.79 -20.78 -2.90
N LEU A 34 -13.30 -19.55 -2.69
CA LEU A 34 -12.46 -18.37 -2.50
C LEU A 34 -11.89 -18.29 -1.09
N THR A 35 -10.68 -17.77 -0.97
CA THR A 35 -10.06 -17.43 0.31
C THR A 35 -10.08 -15.93 0.51
N VAL A 36 -10.51 -15.48 1.69
CA VAL A 36 -10.38 -14.08 2.14
C VAL A 36 -9.34 -14.02 3.24
N CYS A 37 -8.28 -13.25 3.04
CA CYS A 37 -7.18 -13.11 3.98
C CYS A 37 -7.15 -11.67 4.51
N GLY A 38 -7.27 -11.48 5.82
CA GLY A 38 -7.00 -10.20 6.46
C GLY A 38 -5.49 -9.98 6.62
N LEU A 39 -5.03 -8.77 6.34
CA LEU A 39 -3.66 -8.34 6.64
C LEU A 39 -3.68 -6.92 7.20
N ASN A 40 -3.34 -6.79 8.46
CA ASN A 40 -3.06 -5.51 9.09
C ASN A 40 -1.55 -5.35 9.28
N MET A 41 -0.90 -4.64 8.36
CA MET A 41 0.54 -4.37 8.45
C MET A 41 0.88 -3.57 9.72
N GLY A 42 -0.01 -2.68 10.15
CA GLY A 42 0.15 -1.89 11.38
C GLY A 42 0.31 -2.76 12.63
N TYR A 43 -0.29 -3.93 12.67
CA TYR A 43 -0.15 -4.89 13.78
C TYR A 43 1.33 -5.22 14.03
N TYR A 44 2.09 -5.50 12.98
CA TYR A 44 3.51 -5.85 13.06
C TYR A 44 4.42 -4.65 13.34
N MET A 45 3.90 -3.43 13.23
CA MET A 45 4.62 -2.17 13.43
C MET A 45 4.23 -1.45 14.73
N GLY A 46 3.49 -2.12 15.62
CA GLY A 46 3.08 -1.59 16.92
C GLY A 46 1.79 -0.76 16.90
N TRP A 47 1.00 -0.84 15.82
CA TRP A 47 -0.31 -0.19 15.71
C TRP A 47 -1.43 -1.17 16.09
N SER A 48 -1.31 -1.76 17.27
CA SER A 48 -2.28 -2.68 17.86
C SER A 48 -2.46 -2.34 19.33
N PRO A 49 -3.53 -2.81 20.00
CA PRO A 49 -3.71 -2.64 21.44
C PRO A 49 -2.53 -3.16 22.25
N ASP A 50 -1.93 -4.27 21.78
CA ASP A 50 -0.72 -4.85 22.35
C ASP A 50 0.44 -4.51 21.41
N ASP A 51 1.49 -3.90 21.95
CA ASP A 51 2.69 -3.55 21.17
C ASP A 51 3.55 -4.79 20.94
N VAL A 52 3.31 -5.46 19.82
CA VAL A 52 4.02 -6.69 19.43
C VAL A 52 5.16 -6.45 18.43
N ARG A 53 5.52 -5.19 18.15
CA ARG A 53 6.55 -4.87 17.13
C ARG A 53 7.88 -5.57 17.36
N TYR A 54 8.28 -5.73 18.61
CA TYR A 54 9.54 -6.40 18.97
C TYR A 54 9.54 -7.90 18.67
N GLU A 55 8.37 -8.54 18.70
CA GLU A 55 8.23 -9.96 18.36
C GLU A 55 8.41 -10.22 16.87
N TYR A 56 8.15 -9.19 16.04
CA TYR A 56 8.17 -9.28 14.58
C TYR A 56 9.29 -8.46 13.94
N GLU A 57 10.20 -7.88 14.72
CA GLU A 57 11.23 -6.96 14.22
C GLU A 57 12.09 -7.61 13.12
N ASP A 58 12.61 -8.79 13.36
CA ASP A 58 13.46 -9.51 12.39
C ASP A 58 12.70 -9.81 11.11
N ARG A 59 11.46 -10.32 11.24
CA ARG A 59 10.60 -10.60 10.09
C ARG A 59 10.31 -9.35 9.26
N MET A 60 10.08 -8.21 9.93
CA MET A 60 9.84 -6.94 9.23
C MET A 60 11.09 -6.42 8.56
N ARG A 61 12.25 -6.56 9.20
CA ARG A 61 13.56 -6.21 8.65
C ARG A 61 13.88 -7.03 7.39
N ASP A 62 13.67 -8.33 7.46
CA ASP A 62 13.88 -9.26 6.33
C ASP A 62 12.96 -8.92 5.16
N LEU A 63 11.68 -8.65 5.44
CA LEU A 63 10.70 -8.23 4.43
C LEU A 63 11.15 -6.93 3.74
N MET A 64 11.56 -5.92 4.49
CA MET A 64 12.02 -4.65 3.92
C MET A 64 13.29 -4.82 3.11
N THR A 65 14.24 -5.61 3.59
CA THR A 65 15.47 -5.93 2.86
C THR A 65 15.17 -6.61 1.53
N MET A 66 14.26 -7.58 1.53
CA MET A 66 13.83 -8.25 0.31
C MET A 66 13.15 -7.28 -0.67
N MET A 67 12.29 -6.40 -0.19
CA MET A 67 11.59 -5.41 -1.03
C MET A 67 12.58 -4.42 -1.66
N PHE A 68 13.57 -3.93 -0.91
CA PHE A 68 14.62 -3.07 -1.45
C PHE A 68 15.48 -3.80 -2.48
N GLY A 69 15.82 -5.07 -2.24
CA GLY A 69 16.53 -5.88 -3.23
C GLY A 69 15.74 -6.05 -4.55
N TRP A 70 14.43 -6.19 -4.49
CA TRP A 70 13.60 -6.21 -5.69
C TRP A 70 13.58 -4.86 -6.42
N TYR A 71 13.59 -3.76 -5.68
CA TYR A 71 13.69 -2.43 -6.28
C TYR A 71 15.06 -2.24 -6.96
N GLU A 72 16.15 -2.53 -6.27
CA GLU A 72 17.52 -2.40 -6.79
C GLU A 72 17.77 -3.28 -8.02
N SER A 73 17.19 -4.47 -8.05
CA SER A 73 17.26 -5.39 -9.21
C SER A 73 16.29 -5.03 -10.34
N GLY A 74 15.45 -3.99 -10.16
CA GLY A 74 14.47 -3.56 -11.16
C GLY A 74 13.25 -4.47 -11.31
N GLN A 75 13.07 -5.45 -10.42
CA GLN A 75 11.89 -6.34 -10.41
C GLN A 75 10.62 -5.59 -9.94
N VAL A 76 10.78 -4.58 -9.09
CA VAL A 76 9.69 -3.73 -8.62
C VAL A 76 10.02 -2.29 -8.98
N LYS A 77 9.09 -1.62 -9.66
CA LYS A 77 9.21 -0.21 -10.02
C LYS A 77 8.04 0.55 -9.39
N PRO A 78 8.29 1.37 -8.36
CA PRO A 78 7.26 2.22 -7.77
C PRO A 78 6.71 3.21 -8.80
N VAL A 79 5.39 3.41 -8.78
CA VAL A 79 4.76 4.45 -9.60
C VAL A 79 4.77 5.76 -8.83
N SER A 80 5.44 6.78 -9.39
CA SER A 80 5.41 8.15 -8.88
C SER A 80 4.26 8.92 -9.53
N GLY A 81 3.43 9.53 -8.71
CA GLY A 81 2.31 10.37 -9.16
C GLY A 81 2.69 11.84 -9.37
N GLY A 82 3.88 12.22 -8.97
CA GLY A 82 4.40 13.57 -9.09
C GLY A 82 5.32 13.97 -7.95
N VAL A 83 6.08 15.04 -8.17
CA VAL A 83 7.01 15.60 -7.19
C VAL A 83 6.71 17.09 -7.05
N PHE A 84 6.49 17.53 -5.81
CA PHE A 84 6.20 18.93 -5.48
C PHE A 84 7.25 19.45 -4.50
N PRO A 85 7.66 20.73 -4.60
CA PRO A 85 8.41 21.36 -3.53
C PRO A 85 7.54 21.44 -2.27
N LEU A 86 8.17 21.39 -1.10
CA LEU A 86 7.45 21.38 0.18
C LEU A 86 6.53 22.61 0.33
N GLU A 87 6.94 23.77 -0.19
CA GLU A 87 6.18 25.01 -0.17
C GLU A 87 4.84 24.91 -0.93
N ARG A 88 4.75 23.95 -1.86
CA ARG A 88 3.56 23.68 -2.66
C ARG A 88 2.79 22.44 -2.17
N PHE A 89 2.89 22.12 -0.88
CA PHE A 89 2.21 20.94 -0.31
C PHE A 89 0.68 20.99 -0.50
N GLN A 90 0.09 22.19 -0.53
CA GLN A 90 -1.35 22.34 -0.74
C GLN A 90 -1.79 21.87 -2.12
N ASP A 91 -0.98 22.12 -3.16
CA ASP A 91 -1.24 21.67 -4.53
C ASP A 91 -1.14 20.14 -4.60
N ALA A 92 -0.11 19.57 -3.96
CA ALA A 92 0.06 18.12 -3.85
C ALA A 92 -1.15 17.47 -3.16
N MET A 93 -1.63 18.07 -2.06
CA MET A 93 -2.82 17.58 -1.36
C MET A 93 -4.09 17.70 -2.20
N ALA A 94 -4.24 18.78 -2.95
CA ALA A 94 -5.38 18.98 -3.84
C ALA A 94 -5.43 17.91 -4.94
N GLU A 95 -4.26 17.53 -5.48
CA GLU A 95 -4.17 16.45 -6.49
C GLU A 95 -4.57 15.09 -5.92
N VAL A 96 -4.14 14.77 -4.68
CA VAL A 96 -4.55 13.54 -4.00
C VAL A 96 -6.05 13.53 -3.71
N LEU A 97 -6.57 14.62 -3.16
CA LEU A 97 -8.00 14.74 -2.82
C LEU A 97 -8.88 14.74 -4.07
N GLY A 98 -8.39 15.34 -5.16
CA GLY A 98 -9.04 15.34 -6.47
C GLY A 98 -8.97 14.00 -7.20
N ARG A 99 -8.31 12.97 -6.62
CA ARG A 99 -8.11 11.64 -7.22
C ARG A 99 -7.40 11.69 -8.58
N GLN A 100 -6.55 12.68 -8.79
CA GLN A 100 -5.76 12.84 -10.01
C GLN A 100 -4.40 12.12 -9.91
N ALA A 101 -3.90 11.94 -8.69
CA ALA A 101 -2.61 11.30 -8.45
C ALA A 101 -2.63 9.81 -8.88
N GLN A 102 -1.65 9.43 -9.70
CA GLN A 102 -1.36 8.05 -10.05
C GLN A 102 -0.11 7.61 -9.28
N GLY A 103 -0.27 6.78 -8.26
CA GLY A 103 0.84 6.38 -7.38
C GLY A 103 1.02 7.32 -6.19
N ARG A 104 2.26 7.47 -5.74
CA ARG A 104 2.62 8.31 -4.59
C ARG A 104 3.09 9.68 -5.05
N ILE A 105 2.62 10.73 -4.37
CA ILE A 105 3.17 12.09 -4.51
C ILE A 105 4.29 12.25 -3.49
N ALA A 106 5.44 12.76 -3.95
CA ALA A 106 6.57 13.09 -3.11
C ALA A 106 6.66 14.60 -2.89
N LEU A 107 6.95 15.01 -1.65
CA LEU A 107 7.33 16.38 -1.32
C LEU A 107 8.84 16.43 -1.15
N VAL A 108 9.51 17.38 -1.81
CA VAL A 108 10.95 17.57 -1.73
C VAL A 108 11.28 18.86 -1.02
N MET A 109 12.26 18.81 -0.13
CA MET A 109 12.65 19.93 0.71
C MET A 109 13.76 20.81 0.11
N ASN A 110 14.40 20.35 -0.97
CA ASN A 110 15.45 21.10 -1.66
C ASN A 110 15.51 20.72 -3.15
N GLU A 111 16.16 21.56 -3.96
CA GLU A 111 16.33 21.32 -5.41
C GLU A 111 17.18 20.07 -5.73
N GLU A 112 18.05 19.67 -4.84
CA GLU A 112 18.90 18.49 -5.01
C GLU A 112 18.07 17.19 -4.96
N ALA A 113 17.06 17.15 -4.10
CA ALA A 113 16.12 16.04 -3.99
C ALA A 113 15.24 15.86 -5.24
N LYS A 114 15.02 16.92 -6.04
CA LYS A 114 14.33 16.83 -7.34
C LYS A 114 15.08 15.96 -8.36
N ARG A 115 16.41 15.93 -8.29
CA ARG A 115 17.25 15.17 -9.24
C ARG A 115 17.23 13.66 -8.98
N HIS A 116 16.89 13.27 -7.78
CA HIS A 116 16.81 11.86 -7.36
C HIS A 116 15.37 11.31 -7.30
N SER A 117 14.38 12.13 -7.67
CA SER A 117 13.00 11.69 -7.70
C SER A 117 12.74 10.84 -8.95
N PHE A 118 12.84 9.56 -8.73
CA PHE A 118 12.24 8.50 -9.56
C PHE A 118 12.45 8.61 -11.08
N ALA A 119 13.68 8.34 -11.54
CA ALA A 119 13.91 7.94 -12.93
C ALA A 119 13.37 6.54 -13.18
#